data_7820916ae23b34825923cf87fc959c4d
#
_entry.id   7820916ae23b34825923cf87fc959c4d
#
_cell.length_a   1.000
_cell.length_b   1.000
_cell.length_c   1.000
_cell.angle_alpha   90.00
_cell.angle_beta   90.00
_cell.angle_gamma   90.00
#
_symmetry.space_group_name_H-M   'P 1'
#
loop_
_entity.id
_entity.type
_entity.pdbx_description
1 polymer ?
#
loop_
_entity_poly.entity_id
_entity_poly.type
_entity_poly.pdbx_seq_one_letter_code
_entity_poly.pdbx_strand_id
1 'polypeptide(L)'
;MFERDPREAKALTDYTGIKIGAILLPMLLLFIYLGKADMGLAVFIVLGVGIVAIKIRWNLRKHIWFWAIIAVILALHVPLVFIVRWPQGSVPTLFYTLPFGLVDFLIISGALRIAEKLFAKSSSSTDENE
;
A
#
# COMPACT_ATOMS: atom_id res chain seq x y z
N MET A 1 9.63 17.00 -17.56
CA MET A 1 9.31 15.71 -18.18
C MET A 1 9.76 14.63 -17.22
N PHE A 2 8.85 13.81 -16.73
CA PHE A 2 9.16 12.73 -15.78
C PHE A 2 9.85 11.60 -16.54
N GLU A 3 11.16 11.56 -16.51
CA GLU A 3 11.93 10.40 -16.92
C GLU A 3 11.74 9.33 -15.84
N ARG A 4 10.83 8.39 -16.08
CA ARG A 4 10.67 7.23 -15.20
C ARG A 4 11.96 6.43 -15.27
N ASP A 5 12.61 6.26 -14.14
CA ASP A 5 13.76 5.37 -14.04
C ASP A 5 13.36 3.99 -14.62
N PRO A 6 14.04 3.52 -15.68
CA PRO A 6 13.73 2.21 -16.28
C PRO A 6 13.81 1.05 -15.28
N ARG A 7 14.46 1.26 -14.14
CA ARG A 7 14.49 0.30 -13.03
C ARG A 7 13.17 0.19 -12.29
N GLU A 8 12.39 1.30 -12.19
CA GLU A 8 11.05 1.28 -11.60
C GLU A 8 10.05 0.52 -12.48
N ALA A 9 10.13 0.69 -13.79
CA ALA A 9 9.29 -0.05 -14.74
C ALA A 9 9.60 -1.56 -14.73
N LYS A 10 10.87 -1.93 -14.61
CA LYS A 10 11.29 -3.33 -14.53
C LYS A 10 10.85 -4.00 -13.23
N ALA A 11 10.81 -3.27 -12.12
CA ALA A 11 10.34 -3.80 -10.83
C ALA A 11 8.84 -4.14 -10.83
N LEU A 12 8.04 -3.45 -11.65
CA LEU A 12 6.61 -3.74 -11.83
C LEU A 12 6.35 -4.93 -12.77
N THR A 13 7.28 -5.22 -13.68
CA THR A 13 7.13 -6.28 -14.69
C THR A 13 7.62 -7.65 -14.19
N ASP A 14 8.47 -7.69 -13.17
CA ASP A 14 9.01 -8.92 -12.60
C ASP A 14 8.01 -9.58 -11.65
N TYR A 15 7.14 -10.46 -12.13
CA TYR A 15 6.33 -11.43 -11.35
C TYR A 15 5.98 -11.04 -9.91
N THR A 16 6.16 -9.76 -9.57
CA THR A 16 5.99 -9.23 -8.20
C THR A 16 4.55 -9.35 -7.74
N GLY A 17 3.60 -9.03 -8.63
CA GLY A 17 2.19 -9.19 -8.32
C GLY A 17 1.82 -10.64 -8.02
N ILE A 18 2.39 -11.58 -8.77
CA ILE A 18 2.18 -13.02 -8.56
C ILE A 18 2.77 -13.45 -7.21
N LYS A 19 3.97 -12.99 -6.87
CA LYS A 19 4.60 -13.32 -5.58
C LYS A 19 3.82 -12.75 -4.40
N ILE A 20 3.35 -11.50 -4.50
CA ILE A 20 2.51 -10.88 -3.47
C ILE A 20 1.20 -11.64 -3.34
N GLY A 21 0.54 -11.95 -4.45
CA GLY A 21 -0.69 -12.73 -4.47
C GLY A 21 -0.49 -14.11 -3.82
N ALA A 22 0.58 -14.82 -4.14
CA ALA A 22 0.89 -16.13 -3.56
C ALA A 22 1.13 -16.08 -2.05
N ILE A 23 1.76 -15.01 -1.53
CA ILE A 23 1.99 -14.82 -0.09
C ILE A 23 0.67 -14.49 0.63
N LEU A 24 -0.20 -13.68 0.02
CA LEU A 24 -1.47 -13.28 0.61
C LEU A 24 -2.59 -14.29 0.42
N LEU A 25 -2.44 -15.23 -0.53
CA LEU A 25 -3.46 -16.24 -0.86
C LEU A 25 -3.86 -17.10 0.35
N PRO A 26 -2.95 -17.65 1.17
CA PRO A 26 -3.32 -18.44 2.34
C PRO A 26 -4.19 -17.66 3.32
N MET A 27 -3.93 -16.36 3.47
CA MET A 27 -4.72 -15.48 4.32
C MET A 27 -6.14 -15.30 3.77
N LEU A 28 -6.29 -15.10 2.46
CA LEU A 28 -7.58 -15.02 1.82
C LEU A 28 -8.37 -16.31 1.98
N LEU A 29 -7.73 -17.46 1.78
CA LEU A 29 -8.34 -18.79 1.96
C LEU A 29 -8.83 -19.01 3.40
N LEU A 30 -8.07 -18.55 4.39
CA LEU A 30 -8.48 -18.58 5.79
C LEU A 30 -9.78 -17.79 6.02
N PHE A 31 -9.89 -16.58 5.48
CA PHE A 31 -11.11 -15.78 5.60
C PHE A 31 -12.31 -16.42 4.88
N ILE A 32 -12.08 -17.05 3.74
CA ILE A 32 -13.11 -17.80 3.02
C ILE A 32 -13.59 -18.99 3.88
N TYR A 33 -12.67 -19.72 4.49
CA TYR A 33 -12.98 -20.83 5.39
C TYR A 33 -13.77 -20.38 6.61
N LEU A 34 -13.50 -19.19 7.16
CA LEU A 34 -14.23 -18.59 8.26
C LEU A 34 -15.60 -18.00 7.85
N GLY A 35 -16.01 -18.12 6.60
CA GLY A 35 -17.26 -17.56 6.08
C GLY A 35 -17.27 -16.04 5.96
N LYS A 36 -16.09 -15.40 5.96
CA LYS A 36 -15.90 -13.93 5.89
C LYS A 36 -15.14 -13.54 4.62
N ALA A 37 -15.54 -14.08 3.48
CA ALA A 37 -14.85 -13.91 2.21
C ALA A 37 -14.69 -12.41 1.82
N ASP A 38 -15.73 -11.59 2.04
CA ASP A 38 -15.72 -10.16 1.71
C ASP A 38 -14.66 -9.39 2.53
N MET A 39 -14.58 -9.69 3.82
CA MET A 39 -13.57 -9.11 4.70
C MET A 39 -12.16 -9.59 4.29
N GLY A 40 -12.02 -10.86 3.93
CA GLY A 40 -10.78 -11.43 3.42
C GLY A 40 -10.30 -10.73 2.14
N LEU A 41 -11.22 -10.45 1.22
CA LEU A 41 -10.92 -9.74 -0.02
C LEU A 41 -10.47 -8.29 0.25
N ALA A 42 -11.14 -7.59 1.17
CA ALA A 42 -10.77 -6.24 1.56
C ALA A 42 -9.35 -6.19 2.17
N VAL A 43 -9.07 -7.09 3.11
CA VAL A 43 -7.73 -7.22 3.73
C VAL A 43 -6.69 -7.56 2.68
N PHE A 44 -6.99 -8.48 1.75
CA PHE A 44 -6.10 -8.86 0.65
C PHE A 44 -5.74 -7.65 -0.22
N ILE A 45 -6.71 -6.82 -0.59
CA ILE A 45 -6.49 -5.64 -1.43
C ILE A 45 -5.68 -4.59 -0.67
N VAL A 46 -6.03 -4.27 0.57
CA VAL A 46 -5.32 -3.26 1.39
C VAL A 46 -3.86 -3.67 1.59
N LEU A 47 -3.60 -4.92 1.96
CA LEU A 47 -2.23 -5.41 2.12
C LEU A 47 -1.48 -5.47 0.79
N GLY A 48 -2.13 -5.91 -0.28
CA GLY A 48 -1.55 -5.95 -1.63
C GLY A 48 -1.12 -4.56 -2.10
N VAL A 49 -1.99 -3.57 -1.97
CA VAL A 49 -1.71 -2.16 -2.29
C VAL A 49 -0.57 -1.62 -1.43
N GLY A 50 -0.58 -1.90 -0.12
CA GLY A 50 0.50 -1.52 0.80
C GLY A 50 1.86 -2.08 0.39
N ILE A 51 1.92 -3.38 0.07
CA ILE A 51 3.16 -4.04 -0.36
C ILE A 51 3.66 -3.47 -1.69
N VAL A 52 2.76 -3.20 -2.65
CA VAL A 52 3.12 -2.58 -3.93
C VAL A 52 3.68 -1.17 -3.70
N ALA A 53 3.04 -0.36 -2.87
CA ALA A 53 3.51 0.99 -2.53
C ALA A 53 4.91 0.97 -1.89
N ILE A 54 5.13 0.04 -0.95
CA ILE A 54 6.46 -0.17 -0.32
C ILE A 54 7.49 -0.55 -1.38
N LYS A 55 7.14 -1.42 -2.33
CA LYS A 55 8.07 -1.87 -3.36
C LYS A 55 8.42 -0.77 -4.35
N ILE A 56 7.46 0.05 -4.75
CA ILE A 56 7.70 1.22 -5.64
C ILE A 56 8.67 2.20 -5.00
N ARG A 57 8.60 2.36 -3.66
CA ARG A 57 9.44 3.27 -2.89
C ARG A 57 10.54 2.56 -2.11
N TRP A 58 11.01 1.40 -2.60
CA TRP A 58 11.99 0.56 -1.91
C TRP A 58 13.32 1.25 -1.62
N ASN A 59 13.69 2.26 -2.39
CA ASN A 59 14.84 3.12 -2.16
C ASN A 59 14.76 3.90 -0.84
N LEU A 60 13.55 4.19 -0.35
CA LEU A 60 13.32 4.92 0.91
C LEU A 60 13.38 4.04 2.17
N ARG A 61 13.50 2.72 2.01
CA ARG A 61 13.52 1.74 3.14
C ARG A 61 14.61 1.99 4.18
N LYS A 62 15.67 2.71 3.83
CA LYS A 62 16.79 3.04 4.73
C LYS A 62 16.41 4.08 5.77
N HIS A 63 15.33 4.83 5.55
CA HIS A 63 14.89 5.90 6.42
C HIS A 63 13.85 5.39 7.41
N ILE A 64 14.05 5.66 8.70
CA ILE A 64 13.13 5.24 9.76
C ILE A 64 11.74 5.88 9.61
N TRP A 65 11.67 7.11 9.12
CA TRP A 65 10.42 7.82 8.88
C TRP A 65 9.53 7.11 7.83
N PHE A 66 10.14 6.43 6.86
CA PHE A 66 9.40 5.64 5.86
C PHE A 66 8.59 4.53 6.54
N TRP A 67 9.22 3.77 7.44
CA TRP A 67 8.55 2.71 8.19
C TRP A 67 7.52 3.24 9.18
N ALA A 68 7.77 4.41 9.80
CA ALA A 68 6.80 5.05 10.66
C ALA A 68 5.52 5.45 9.90
N ILE A 69 5.64 6.02 8.71
CA ILE A 69 4.50 6.37 7.86
C ILE A 69 3.71 5.12 7.45
N ILE A 70 4.40 4.07 7.00
CA ILE A 70 3.75 2.80 6.64
C ILE A 70 3.01 2.21 7.84
N ALA A 71 3.62 2.20 9.02
CA ALA A 71 2.99 1.71 10.25
C ALA A 71 1.73 2.51 10.62
N VAL A 72 1.76 3.85 10.53
CA VAL A 72 0.60 4.71 10.79
C VAL A 72 -0.51 4.44 9.80
N ILE A 73 -0.20 4.33 8.51
CA ILE A 73 -1.19 4.05 7.46
C ILE A 73 -1.85 2.69 7.73
N LEU A 74 -1.07 1.65 8.00
CA LEU A 74 -1.62 0.32 8.31
C LEU A 74 -2.47 0.34 9.58
N ALA A 75 -2.03 1.05 10.63
CA ALA A 75 -2.78 1.19 11.87
C ALA A 75 -4.13 1.88 11.68
N LEU A 76 -4.22 2.84 10.75
CA LEU A 76 -5.49 3.49 10.40
C LEU A 76 -6.41 2.59 9.56
N HIS A 77 -5.84 1.71 8.74
CA HIS A 77 -6.61 0.83 7.86
C HIS A 77 -7.22 -0.37 8.60
N VAL A 78 -6.53 -0.89 9.62
CA VAL A 78 -7.04 -2.03 10.40
C VAL A 78 -8.44 -1.74 10.97
N PRO A 79 -8.68 -0.66 11.77
CA PRO A 79 -10.01 -0.38 12.28
C PRO A 79 -11.02 -0.08 11.15
N LEU A 80 -10.58 0.54 10.05
CA LEU A 80 -11.46 0.88 8.93
C LEU A 80 -12.04 -0.37 8.27
N VAL A 81 -11.26 -1.42 8.08
CA VAL A 81 -11.73 -2.71 7.56
C VAL A 81 -12.77 -3.35 8.48
N PHE A 82 -12.65 -3.20 9.80
CA PHE A 82 -13.60 -3.77 10.76
C PHE A 82 -14.86 -2.91 10.97
N ILE A 83 -14.76 -1.60 10.84
CA ILE A 83 -15.88 -0.66 11.05
C ILE A 83 -16.78 -0.60 9.81
N VAL A 84 -16.21 -0.69 8.62
CA VAL A 84 -16.98 -0.67 7.37
C VAL A 84 -17.83 -1.94 7.28
N ARG A 85 -19.14 -1.77 7.26
CA ARG A 85 -20.06 -2.86 6.99
C ARG A 85 -20.05 -3.16 5.49
N TRP A 86 -19.41 -4.24 5.13
CA TRP A 86 -19.38 -4.71 3.75
C TRP A 86 -20.77 -5.16 3.32
N PRO A 87 -21.32 -4.61 2.24
CA PRO A 87 -22.65 -5.02 1.77
C PRO A 87 -22.60 -6.47 1.32
N GLN A 88 -23.36 -7.31 1.99
CA GLN A 88 -23.62 -8.69 1.57
C GLN A 88 -24.74 -8.67 0.55
N GLY A 89 -24.42 -8.63 -0.72
CA GLY A 89 -25.42 -8.51 -1.77
C GLY A 89 -24.96 -9.00 -3.13
N SER A 90 -25.86 -8.94 -4.10
CA SER A 90 -25.71 -9.46 -5.46
C SER A 90 -24.64 -8.78 -6.31
N VAL A 91 -24.05 -7.69 -5.83
CA VAL A 91 -22.99 -6.99 -6.55
C VAL A 91 -21.65 -7.51 -6.04
N PRO A 92 -20.73 -7.93 -6.94
CA PRO A 92 -19.41 -8.42 -6.53
C PRO A 92 -18.69 -7.37 -5.67
N THR A 93 -18.28 -7.75 -4.48
CA THR A 93 -17.51 -6.92 -3.52
C THR A 93 -16.31 -6.26 -4.19
N LEU A 94 -15.79 -6.89 -5.23
CA LEU A 94 -14.69 -6.38 -6.04
C LEU A 94 -14.98 -4.99 -6.64
N PHE A 95 -16.23 -4.71 -7.06
CA PHE A 95 -16.60 -3.43 -7.64
C PHE A 95 -16.52 -2.27 -6.65
N TYR A 96 -16.77 -2.54 -5.38
CA TYR A 96 -16.65 -1.53 -4.32
C TYR A 96 -15.20 -1.43 -3.81
N THR A 97 -14.50 -2.55 -3.73
CA THR A 97 -13.16 -2.61 -3.12
C THR A 97 -12.07 -2.07 -4.05
N LEU A 98 -12.21 -2.22 -5.37
CA LEU A 98 -11.24 -1.68 -6.34
C LEU A 98 -11.06 -0.17 -6.27
N PRO A 99 -12.13 0.67 -6.31
CA PRO A 99 -11.96 2.12 -6.21
C PRO A 99 -11.40 2.53 -4.84
N PHE A 100 -11.75 1.85 -3.74
CA PHE A 100 -11.15 2.09 -2.43
C PHE A 100 -9.65 1.78 -2.42
N GLY A 101 -9.24 0.64 -2.99
CA GLY A 101 -7.82 0.29 -3.12
C GLY A 101 -7.03 1.31 -3.96
N LEU A 102 -7.64 1.86 -5.01
CA LEU A 102 -7.02 2.91 -5.82
C LEU A 102 -6.86 4.22 -5.05
N VAL A 103 -7.88 4.64 -4.30
CA VAL A 103 -7.81 5.82 -3.43
C VAL A 103 -6.75 5.64 -2.36
N ASP A 104 -6.69 4.48 -1.72
CA ASP A 104 -5.65 4.12 -0.75
C ASP A 104 -4.25 4.22 -1.36
N PHE A 105 -4.07 3.67 -2.54
CA PHE A 105 -2.78 3.75 -3.24
C PHE A 105 -2.37 5.21 -3.51
N LEU A 106 -3.31 6.07 -3.92
CA LEU A 106 -3.05 7.48 -4.16
C LEU A 106 -2.70 8.21 -2.86
N ILE A 107 -3.40 7.91 -1.75
CA ILE A 107 -3.13 8.50 -0.44
C ILE A 107 -1.74 8.08 0.05
N ILE A 108 -1.41 6.80 0.00
CA ILE A 108 -0.11 6.28 0.43
C ILE A 108 1.02 6.90 -0.42
N SER A 109 0.86 6.88 -1.74
CA SER A 109 1.85 7.44 -2.66
C SER A 109 2.01 8.95 -2.48
N GLY A 110 0.92 9.67 -2.23
CA GLY A 110 0.92 11.10 -1.96
C GLY A 110 1.61 11.43 -0.63
N ALA A 111 1.28 10.71 0.44
CA ALA A 111 1.89 10.88 1.75
C ALA A 111 3.41 10.63 1.72
N LEU A 112 3.84 9.58 1.03
CA LEU A 112 5.26 9.28 0.86
C LEU A 112 6.00 10.36 0.04
N ARG A 113 5.36 10.91 -1.00
CA ARG A 113 5.94 12.02 -1.79
C ARG A 113 6.10 13.30 -0.97
N ILE A 114 5.09 13.64 -0.18
CA ILE A 114 5.14 14.83 0.69
C ILE A 114 6.23 14.66 1.74
N ALA A 115 6.28 13.51 2.40
CA ALA A 115 7.30 13.20 3.38
C ALA A 115 8.73 13.25 2.78
N GLU A 116 8.93 12.67 1.60
CA GLU A 116 10.21 12.73 0.89
C GLU A 116 10.66 14.18 0.65
N LYS A 117 9.75 15.05 0.18
CA LYS A 117 10.06 16.48 -0.04
C LYS A 117 10.39 17.22 1.24
N LEU A 118 9.67 16.95 2.33
CA LEU A 118 9.90 17.60 3.61
C LEU A 118 11.25 17.20 4.21
N PHE A 119 11.56 15.91 4.19
CA PHE A 119 12.82 15.41 4.76
C PHE A 119 14.03 15.68 3.87
N ALA A 120 13.88 15.71 2.55
CA ALA A 120 14.97 16.14 1.65
C ALA A 120 15.35 17.61 1.87
N LYS A 121 14.36 18.49 2.09
CA LYS A 121 14.59 19.90 2.38
C LYS A 121 15.29 20.12 3.73
N SER A 122 14.99 19.29 4.74
CA SER A 122 15.64 19.36 6.05
C SER A 122 17.12 19.03 6.01
N SER A 123 17.54 18.10 5.13
CA SER A 123 18.96 17.72 5.01
C SER A 123 19.81 18.81 4.37
N SER A 124 19.26 19.58 3.42
CA SER A 124 20.04 20.62 2.72
C SER A 124 20.29 21.88 3.58
N SER A 125 19.49 22.10 4.62
CA SER A 125 19.66 23.27 5.49
C SER A 125 20.71 23.07 6.57
N THR A 126 21.20 21.86 6.79
CA THR A 126 22.22 21.56 7.80
C THR A 126 23.64 21.79 7.23
N ASP A 127 23.81 21.59 5.93
CA ASP A 127 25.13 21.73 5.27
C ASP A 127 25.52 23.20 4.99
N GLU A 128 24.59 24.15 5.13
CA GLU A 128 24.84 25.57 4.85
C GLU A 128 25.34 26.35 6.09
N ASN A 129 25.39 25.70 7.26
CA ASN A 129 25.82 26.30 8.54
C ASN A 129 27.16 25.77 9.08
N GLU A 130 27.90 24.98 8.31
CA GLU A 130 29.29 24.60 8.58
C GLU A 130 30.28 25.34 7.64
#